data_e75bf7aa38b5ce4926250869ed5748fc
#
_entry.id   e75bf7aa38b5ce4926250869ed5748fc
#
_cell.length_a   1.000
_cell.length_b   1.000
_cell.length_c   1.000
_cell.angle_alpha   90.00
_cell.angle_beta   90.00
_cell.angle_gamma   90.00
#
_symmetry.space_group_name_H-M   'P 1'
#
loop_
_entity.id
_entity.type
_entity.pdbx_description
1 polymer ?
#
loop_
_entity_poly.entity_id
_entity_poly.type
_entity_poly.pdbx_seq_one_letter_code
_entity_poly.pdbx_strand_id
1 'polypeptide(L)'
;MDKLIIEGGRPLEGTIRTCGSKNAVLPILAASLLTGETLRITGAPRLADVSTMLDILRDLGAEADQAEDGTIEISAEGDIRGEAPWERVRRMRGSVCVMGPLLTRLGRAKVSLPGGCAFGVRPIDIHLKGLRALGAKVRIEHGYVVCEAPPGGLRGGRVFLGSANGPSVLGTANVVMAATLARGTTTIEQAACEPEIVDLCDCLVSMGAKISGQGSPMITIEGVDELHGAEHPVIPDRIEAGTYVLAGALAGGQVRVESCVPTHLGALLDRMTEARVPYTTGEDWIETEAYDLGERPPRSTDVTTHAYPGFPTDLQAQWMALMTRAEGLSIITERIFSDRWMHVPELERLGAQLRRQNTAVVVRGTRELSGAPVMASDLRASAALVMAGLVARGTTEVHRVYHIDRGYEAIEERLQGIGAAIRREAE
;
A
#
# COMPACT_ATOMS: atom_id res chain seq x y z
N MET A 1 24.46 -6.87 -0.91
CA MET A 1 23.13 -6.23 -0.79
C MET A 1 23.33 -4.88 -0.16
N ASP A 2 22.36 -3.96 -0.28
CA ASP A 2 22.55 -2.65 0.36
C ASP A 2 22.03 -2.68 1.81
N LYS A 3 22.60 -1.81 2.63
CA LYS A 3 22.14 -1.47 3.99
C LYS A 3 22.02 0.04 4.15
N LEU A 4 21.18 0.48 5.09
CA LEU A 4 21.13 1.87 5.52
C LEU A 4 21.89 2.03 6.83
N ILE A 5 22.74 3.05 6.90
CA ILE A 5 23.43 3.47 8.11
C ILE A 5 22.77 4.75 8.59
N ILE A 6 22.32 4.77 9.83
CA ILE A 6 21.58 5.88 10.42
C ILE A 6 22.29 6.30 11.71
N GLU A 7 22.68 7.57 11.79
CA GLU A 7 23.17 8.20 13.01
C GLU A 7 22.03 9.00 13.63
N GLY A 8 21.40 8.44 14.65
CA GLY A 8 20.20 9.00 15.24
C GLY A 8 20.44 10.17 16.20
N GLY A 9 19.34 10.68 16.76
CA GLY A 9 19.37 11.73 17.80
C GLY A 9 19.39 13.16 17.27
N ARG A 10 19.09 13.39 15.99
CA ARG A 10 18.89 14.72 15.41
C ARG A 10 17.42 14.99 15.16
N PRO A 11 16.90 16.19 15.47
CA PRO A 11 15.58 16.58 15.03
C PRO A 11 15.55 16.66 13.50
N LEU A 12 14.40 16.35 12.91
CA LEU A 12 14.16 16.51 11.48
C LEU A 12 13.51 17.87 11.22
N GLU A 13 13.98 18.59 10.20
CA GLU A 13 13.50 19.93 9.91
C GLU A 13 13.46 20.18 8.40
N GLY A 14 12.32 20.62 7.88
CA GLY A 14 12.18 20.95 6.47
C GLY A 14 10.92 20.42 5.83
N THR A 15 10.92 20.43 4.49
CA THR A 15 9.79 20.01 3.67
C THR A 15 10.13 18.74 2.90
N ILE A 16 9.21 17.77 2.92
CA ILE A 16 9.29 16.54 2.15
C ILE A 16 8.03 16.35 1.32
N ARG A 17 8.20 15.93 0.07
CA ARG A 17 7.08 15.76 -0.85
C ARG A 17 6.73 14.28 -1.01
N THR A 18 5.43 13.95 -0.92
CA THR A 18 4.95 12.59 -1.09
C THR A 18 4.91 12.19 -2.56
N CYS A 19 5.24 10.94 -2.86
CA CYS A 19 5.10 10.35 -4.20
C CYS A 19 3.64 9.92 -4.47
N GLY A 20 3.38 9.51 -5.71
CA GLY A 20 2.14 8.85 -6.06
C GLY A 20 1.95 7.51 -5.33
N SER A 21 0.69 7.16 -5.08
CA SER A 21 0.36 5.98 -4.29
C SER A 21 0.73 4.67 -5.00
N LYS A 22 1.63 3.91 -4.36
CA LYS A 22 1.95 2.56 -4.77
C LYS A 22 0.71 1.67 -4.86
N ASN A 23 -0.15 1.75 -3.86
CA ASN A 23 -1.31 0.87 -3.75
C ASN A 23 -2.42 1.23 -4.74
N ALA A 24 -2.43 2.47 -5.24
CA ALA A 24 -3.31 2.93 -6.31
C ALA A 24 -2.76 2.58 -7.70
N VAL A 25 -1.47 2.85 -7.94
CA VAL A 25 -0.89 2.66 -9.28
C VAL A 25 -0.91 1.20 -9.74
N LEU A 26 -0.70 0.23 -8.85
CA LEU A 26 -0.63 -1.18 -9.26
C LEU A 26 -1.94 -1.71 -9.89
N PRO A 27 -3.13 -1.51 -9.32
CA PRO A 27 -4.36 -1.88 -9.98
C PRO A 27 -4.67 -1.02 -11.22
N ILE A 28 -4.28 0.27 -11.25
CA ILE A 28 -4.43 1.13 -12.43
C ILE A 28 -3.57 0.63 -13.59
N LEU A 29 -2.32 0.20 -13.32
CA LEU A 29 -1.47 -0.46 -14.32
C LEU A 29 -2.14 -1.71 -14.89
N ALA A 30 -2.76 -2.53 -14.04
CA ALA A 30 -3.50 -3.72 -14.49
C ALA A 30 -4.74 -3.36 -15.32
N ALA A 31 -5.40 -2.22 -15.05
CA ALA A 31 -6.56 -1.75 -15.79
C ALA A 31 -6.24 -1.43 -17.28
N SER A 32 -4.98 -1.13 -17.64
CA SER A 32 -4.56 -0.93 -19.02
C SER A 32 -4.87 -2.14 -19.92
N LEU A 33 -4.92 -3.34 -19.35
CA LEU A 33 -5.28 -4.57 -20.07
C LEU A 33 -6.75 -4.61 -20.52
N LEU A 34 -7.61 -3.68 -20.07
CA LEU A 34 -9.03 -3.63 -20.43
C LEU A 34 -9.29 -3.00 -21.81
N THR A 35 -8.33 -2.27 -22.35
CA THR A 35 -8.43 -1.63 -23.69
C THR A 35 -7.22 -1.92 -24.55
N GLY A 36 -7.34 -1.73 -25.87
CA GLY A 36 -6.21 -1.71 -26.81
C GLY A 36 -5.55 -0.34 -26.93
N GLU A 37 -6.22 0.72 -26.47
CA GLU A 37 -5.73 2.08 -26.55
C GLU A 37 -4.73 2.40 -25.43
N THR A 38 -3.94 3.47 -25.61
CA THR A 38 -2.91 3.84 -24.65
C THR A 38 -3.50 4.44 -23.37
N LEU A 39 -3.11 3.89 -22.21
CA LEU A 39 -3.32 4.48 -20.89
C LEU A 39 -2.05 5.24 -20.49
N ARG A 40 -2.18 6.54 -20.22
CA ARG A 40 -1.11 7.39 -19.72
C ARG A 40 -1.34 7.69 -18.25
N ILE A 41 -0.34 7.37 -17.42
CA ILE A 41 -0.42 7.54 -15.96
C ILE A 41 0.65 8.52 -15.54
N THR A 42 0.26 9.63 -14.89
CA THR A 42 1.18 10.65 -14.40
C THR A 42 1.38 10.56 -12.89
N GLY A 43 2.54 11.00 -12.40
CA GLY A 43 2.86 10.99 -10.97
C GLY A 43 3.11 9.60 -10.37
N ALA A 44 3.32 8.58 -11.19
CA ALA A 44 3.63 7.23 -10.70
C ALA A 44 5.01 7.17 -10.01
N PRO A 45 5.14 6.50 -8.84
CA PRO A 45 6.40 6.41 -8.14
C PRO A 45 7.35 5.40 -8.82
N ARG A 46 8.66 5.60 -8.65
CA ARG A 46 9.69 4.67 -9.14
C ARG A 46 10.01 3.63 -8.08
N LEU A 47 9.24 2.58 -8.03
CA LEU A 47 9.33 1.52 -7.03
C LEU A 47 9.59 0.16 -7.68
N ALA A 48 10.25 -0.73 -6.95
CA ALA A 48 10.50 -2.10 -7.39
C ALA A 48 9.19 -2.86 -7.71
N ASP A 49 8.10 -2.58 -6.98
CA ASP A 49 6.79 -3.18 -7.25
C ASP A 49 6.15 -2.64 -8.54
N VAL A 50 6.34 -1.35 -8.87
CA VAL A 50 5.89 -0.75 -10.14
C VAL A 50 6.63 -1.39 -11.31
N SER A 51 7.97 -1.44 -11.24
CA SER A 51 8.80 -2.09 -12.27
C SER A 51 8.39 -3.57 -12.49
N THR A 52 8.09 -4.29 -11.39
CA THR A 52 7.62 -5.68 -11.46
C THR A 52 6.28 -5.78 -12.17
N MET A 53 5.33 -4.83 -11.95
CA MET A 53 4.05 -4.83 -12.66
C MET A 53 4.24 -4.52 -14.16
N LEU A 54 5.09 -3.56 -14.50
CA LEU A 54 5.42 -3.26 -15.90
C LEU A 54 6.04 -4.47 -16.61
N ASP A 55 6.94 -5.20 -15.94
CA ASP A 55 7.48 -6.45 -16.48
C ASP A 55 6.40 -7.51 -16.71
N ILE A 56 5.42 -7.63 -15.80
CA ILE A 56 4.28 -8.55 -15.98
C ILE A 56 3.46 -8.15 -17.21
N LEU A 57 3.18 -6.86 -17.38
CA LEU A 57 2.42 -6.35 -18.54
C LEU A 57 3.16 -6.60 -19.87
N ARG A 58 4.49 -6.41 -19.89
CA ARG A 58 5.34 -6.74 -21.05
C ARG A 58 5.34 -8.24 -21.35
N ASP A 59 5.46 -9.08 -20.31
CA ASP A 59 5.39 -10.55 -20.49
C ASP A 59 4.01 -11.00 -20.99
N LEU A 60 2.94 -10.25 -20.70
CA LEU A 60 1.60 -10.47 -21.24
C LEU A 60 1.43 -9.95 -22.68
N GLY A 61 2.38 -9.19 -23.20
CA GLY A 61 2.36 -8.68 -24.57
C GLY A 61 2.00 -7.20 -24.73
N ALA A 62 1.84 -6.46 -23.63
CA ALA A 62 1.66 -5.01 -23.68
C ALA A 62 3.00 -4.28 -23.86
N GLU A 63 2.98 -3.13 -24.52
CA GLU A 63 4.07 -2.15 -24.49
C GLU A 63 3.88 -1.26 -23.27
N ALA A 64 4.92 -1.12 -22.45
CA ALA A 64 4.83 -0.37 -21.19
C ALA A 64 6.18 0.24 -20.84
N ASP A 65 6.25 1.55 -20.69
CA ASP A 65 7.46 2.28 -20.35
C ASP A 65 7.22 3.35 -19.27
N GLN A 66 8.24 3.59 -18.44
CA GLN A 66 8.23 4.65 -17.45
C GLN A 66 9.30 5.70 -17.74
N ALA A 67 8.87 6.93 -18.00
CA ALA A 67 9.75 8.07 -18.27
C ALA A 67 10.45 8.57 -16.99
N GLU A 68 11.41 9.49 -17.15
CA GLU A 68 12.19 10.06 -16.03
C GLU A 68 11.35 10.87 -15.06
N ASP A 69 10.29 11.49 -15.51
CA ASP A 69 9.34 12.26 -14.69
C ASP A 69 8.31 11.39 -13.93
N GLY A 70 8.42 10.06 -14.04
CA GLY A 70 7.48 9.11 -13.44
C GLY A 70 6.25 8.82 -14.30
N THR A 71 6.08 9.48 -15.45
CA THR A 71 4.97 9.16 -16.37
C THR A 71 5.12 7.75 -16.92
N ILE A 72 4.03 6.99 -16.93
CA ILE A 72 3.96 5.65 -17.50
C ILE A 72 2.99 5.66 -18.68
N GLU A 73 3.41 5.10 -19.81
CA GLU A 73 2.55 4.86 -20.96
C GLU A 73 2.44 3.36 -21.21
N ILE A 74 1.20 2.86 -21.36
CA ILE A 74 0.93 1.45 -21.58
C ILE A 74 -0.03 1.31 -22.75
N SER A 75 0.36 0.50 -23.74
CA SER A 75 -0.50 0.08 -24.85
C SER A 75 -0.65 -1.43 -24.83
N ALA A 76 -1.88 -1.91 -24.81
CA ALA A 76 -2.22 -3.32 -24.89
C ALA A 76 -2.94 -3.62 -26.22
N GLU A 77 -2.54 -2.97 -27.32
CA GLU A 77 -3.10 -3.13 -28.68
C GLU A 77 -2.79 -4.51 -29.28
N GLY A 78 -1.62 -5.10 -28.93
CA GLY A 78 -1.15 -6.34 -29.49
C GLY A 78 -1.89 -7.60 -29.01
N ASP A 79 -1.31 -8.76 -29.32
CA ASP A 79 -1.81 -10.09 -28.91
C ASP A 79 -1.50 -10.31 -27.42
N ILE A 80 -2.46 -10.00 -26.58
CA ILE A 80 -2.34 -10.14 -25.14
C ILE A 80 -2.50 -11.61 -24.72
N ARG A 81 -1.50 -12.12 -24.02
CA ARG A 81 -1.48 -13.48 -23.48
C ARG A 81 -2.34 -13.58 -22.21
N GLY A 82 -3.16 -14.62 -22.14
CA GLY A 82 -4.02 -14.87 -20.97
C GLY A 82 -3.31 -15.57 -19.80
N GLU A 83 -1.97 -15.68 -19.80
CA GLU A 83 -1.20 -16.38 -18.77
C GLU A 83 -0.09 -15.49 -18.17
N ALA A 84 -0.19 -15.21 -16.87
CA ALA A 84 0.83 -14.50 -16.11
C ALA A 84 1.76 -15.51 -15.40
N PRO A 85 3.08 -15.51 -15.71
CA PRO A 85 4.01 -16.56 -15.30
C PRO A 85 4.37 -16.45 -13.82
N TRP A 86 4.63 -17.63 -13.19
CA TRP A 86 4.96 -17.76 -11.78
C TRP A 86 6.20 -16.95 -11.37
N GLU A 87 7.25 -16.88 -12.18
CA GLU A 87 8.51 -16.20 -11.89
C GLU A 87 8.31 -14.71 -11.57
N ARG A 88 7.32 -14.07 -12.19
CA ARG A 88 6.97 -12.67 -11.96
C ARG A 88 5.92 -12.51 -10.85
N VAL A 89 4.83 -13.28 -10.93
CA VAL A 89 3.70 -13.17 -10.00
C VAL A 89 4.12 -13.43 -8.56
N ARG A 90 5.05 -14.36 -8.31
CA ARG A 90 5.54 -14.67 -6.95
C ARG A 90 6.27 -13.52 -6.26
N ARG A 91 6.78 -12.53 -7.01
CA ARG A 91 7.57 -11.42 -6.45
C ARG A 91 6.72 -10.39 -5.74
N MET A 92 5.48 -10.22 -6.19
CA MET A 92 4.59 -9.17 -5.69
C MET A 92 3.14 -9.66 -5.64
N ARG A 93 2.48 -9.46 -4.50
CA ARG A 93 1.08 -9.87 -4.35
C ARG A 93 0.12 -9.08 -5.25
N GLY A 94 0.42 -7.80 -5.53
CA GLY A 94 -0.39 -6.94 -6.40
C GLY A 94 -0.54 -7.48 -7.82
N SER A 95 0.35 -8.38 -8.26
CA SER A 95 0.29 -9.05 -9.56
C SER A 95 -1.02 -9.81 -9.82
N VAL A 96 -1.74 -10.22 -8.77
CA VAL A 96 -3.04 -10.87 -8.90
C VAL A 96 -4.09 -9.96 -9.54
N CYS A 97 -3.89 -8.63 -9.58
CA CYS A 97 -4.80 -7.66 -10.17
C CYS A 97 -4.99 -7.83 -11.68
N VAL A 98 -4.05 -8.47 -12.39
CA VAL A 98 -4.22 -8.73 -13.84
C VAL A 98 -5.31 -9.76 -14.14
N MET A 99 -5.78 -10.52 -13.14
CA MET A 99 -6.75 -11.62 -13.32
C MET A 99 -8.11 -11.12 -13.81
N GLY A 100 -8.65 -10.06 -13.21
CA GLY A 100 -9.93 -9.48 -13.60
C GLY A 100 -9.94 -8.95 -15.04
N PRO A 101 -9.00 -8.06 -15.39
CA PRO A 101 -8.84 -7.54 -16.76
C PRO A 101 -8.65 -8.64 -17.82
N LEU A 102 -7.75 -9.58 -17.60
CA LEU A 102 -7.52 -10.69 -18.54
C LEU A 102 -8.78 -11.54 -18.74
N LEU A 103 -9.47 -11.86 -17.65
CA LEU A 103 -10.68 -12.68 -17.70
C LEU A 103 -11.80 -11.98 -18.48
N THR A 104 -12.05 -10.71 -18.22
CA THR A 104 -13.18 -10.00 -18.84
C THR A 104 -12.91 -9.70 -20.32
N ARG A 105 -11.64 -9.32 -20.68
CA ARG A 105 -11.26 -8.99 -22.05
C ARG A 105 -11.09 -10.23 -22.92
N LEU A 106 -10.38 -11.27 -22.41
CA LEU A 106 -9.99 -12.44 -23.22
C LEU A 106 -10.91 -13.65 -23.01
N GLY A 107 -11.85 -13.59 -22.07
CA GLY A 107 -12.68 -14.74 -21.66
C GLY A 107 -11.92 -15.79 -20.85
N ARG A 108 -10.62 -15.65 -20.68
CA ARG A 108 -9.75 -16.58 -19.92
C ARG A 108 -8.60 -15.84 -19.24
N ALA A 109 -8.29 -16.25 -18.00
CA ALA A 109 -7.09 -15.83 -17.28
C ALA A 109 -6.46 -17.03 -16.59
N LYS A 110 -5.13 -17.18 -16.72
CA LYS A 110 -4.31 -18.13 -15.96
C LYS A 110 -3.22 -17.37 -15.22
N VAL A 111 -3.38 -17.25 -13.91
CA VAL A 111 -2.49 -16.46 -13.06
C VAL A 111 -1.93 -17.36 -11.99
N SER A 112 -0.61 -17.38 -11.82
CA SER A 112 0.01 -18.14 -10.73
C SER A 112 -0.54 -17.69 -9.37
N LEU A 113 -0.63 -18.62 -8.42
CA LEU A 113 -0.88 -18.23 -7.03
C LEU A 113 0.24 -17.27 -6.58
N PRO A 114 -0.11 -16.10 -6.01
CA PRO A 114 0.90 -15.16 -5.56
C PRO A 114 1.75 -15.77 -4.45
N GLY A 115 3.04 -15.46 -4.44
CA GLY A 115 3.97 -15.89 -3.42
C GLY A 115 3.51 -15.50 -2.01
N GLY A 116 4.00 -16.20 -1.00
CA GLY A 116 3.72 -15.89 0.40
C GLY A 116 4.23 -14.51 0.79
N CYS A 117 3.50 -13.82 1.66
CA CYS A 117 4.02 -12.64 2.35
C CYS A 117 4.70 -13.09 3.65
N ALA A 118 5.75 -12.36 4.06
CA ALA A 118 6.51 -12.64 5.28
C ALA A 118 5.63 -12.68 6.55
N PHE A 119 4.45 -12.05 6.54
CA PHE A 119 3.54 -11.94 7.68
C PHE A 119 2.22 -12.74 7.49
N GLY A 120 2.30 -13.97 6.99
CA GLY A 120 1.20 -14.94 7.03
C GLY A 120 0.47 -15.19 5.72
N VAL A 121 -0.52 -16.10 5.79
CA VAL A 121 -1.33 -16.52 4.65
C VAL A 121 -2.29 -15.38 4.27
N ARG A 122 -2.23 -15.00 3.01
CA ARG A 122 -3.17 -14.03 2.41
C ARG A 122 -3.95 -14.72 1.30
N PRO A 123 -5.06 -15.36 1.61
CA PRO A 123 -5.85 -16.07 0.63
C PRO A 123 -6.38 -15.09 -0.44
N ILE A 124 -6.57 -15.59 -1.65
CA ILE A 124 -7.19 -14.87 -2.76
C ILE A 124 -8.66 -15.30 -2.97
N ASP A 125 -9.23 -15.97 -1.98
CA ASP A 125 -10.60 -16.50 -1.98
C ASP A 125 -11.65 -15.44 -2.30
N ILE A 126 -11.49 -14.21 -1.77
CA ILE A 126 -12.40 -13.09 -2.06
C ILE A 126 -12.36 -12.70 -3.55
N HIS A 127 -11.16 -12.67 -4.17
CA HIS A 127 -11.04 -12.47 -5.63
C HIS A 127 -11.83 -13.54 -6.38
N LEU A 128 -11.58 -14.80 -6.04
CA LEU A 128 -12.21 -15.95 -6.72
C LEU A 128 -13.73 -15.99 -6.47
N LYS A 129 -14.16 -15.63 -5.27
CA LYS A 129 -15.58 -15.50 -4.93
C LYS A 129 -16.26 -14.44 -5.80
N GLY A 130 -15.65 -13.27 -5.93
CA GLY A 130 -16.19 -12.19 -6.75
C GLY A 130 -16.27 -12.56 -8.23
N LEU A 131 -15.21 -13.14 -8.80
CA LEU A 131 -15.22 -13.58 -10.19
C LEU A 131 -16.23 -14.71 -10.48
N ARG A 132 -16.42 -15.66 -9.52
CA ARG A 132 -17.49 -16.67 -9.62
C ARG A 132 -18.87 -16.05 -9.61
N ALA A 133 -19.10 -15.01 -8.81
CA ALA A 133 -20.38 -14.31 -8.77
C ALA A 133 -20.72 -13.62 -10.11
N LEU A 134 -19.68 -13.21 -10.89
CA LEU A 134 -19.82 -12.73 -12.27
C LEU A 134 -19.96 -13.86 -13.31
N GLY A 135 -20.06 -15.13 -12.86
CA GLY A 135 -20.29 -16.31 -13.70
C GLY A 135 -19.03 -17.04 -14.16
N ALA A 136 -17.83 -16.65 -13.71
CA ALA A 136 -16.61 -17.32 -14.07
C ALA A 136 -16.50 -18.74 -13.49
N LYS A 137 -16.02 -19.69 -14.28
CA LYS A 137 -15.52 -20.97 -13.79
C LYS A 137 -14.10 -20.80 -13.30
N VAL A 138 -13.84 -21.18 -12.04
CA VAL A 138 -12.53 -21.00 -11.42
C VAL A 138 -12.02 -22.35 -10.92
N ARG A 139 -10.82 -22.72 -11.36
CA ARG A 139 -10.10 -23.94 -10.96
C ARG A 139 -8.70 -23.56 -10.45
N ILE A 140 -8.12 -24.40 -9.63
CA ILE A 140 -6.70 -24.31 -9.24
C ILE A 140 -6.01 -25.54 -9.81
N GLU A 141 -5.04 -25.32 -10.69
CA GLU A 141 -4.33 -26.36 -11.41
C GLU A 141 -2.82 -26.06 -11.39
N HIS A 142 -2.02 -26.98 -10.92
CA HIS A 142 -0.55 -26.89 -10.92
C HIS A 142 0.01 -25.58 -10.30
N GLY A 143 -0.65 -25.05 -9.25
CA GLY A 143 -0.25 -23.79 -8.62
C GLY A 143 -0.73 -22.52 -9.34
N TYR A 144 -1.58 -22.68 -10.36
CA TYR A 144 -2.22 -21.57 -11.06
C TYR A 144 -3.72 -21.51 -10.77
N VAL A 145 -4.24 -20.31 -10.70
CA VAL A 145 -5.67 -20.04 -10.81
C VAL A 145 -6.02 -19.93 -12.29
N VAL A 146 -6.92 -20.78 -12.75
CA VAL A 146 -7.48 -20.74 -14.11
C VAL A 146 -8.92 -20.29 -14.01
N CYS A 147 -9.20 -19.14 -14.62
CA CYS A 147 -10.54 -18.54 -14.70
C CYS A 147 -11.02 -18.57 -16.15
N GLU A 148 -12.26 -18.97 -16.38
CA GLU A 148 -12.91 -18.99 -17.70
C GLU A 148 -14.27 -18.31 -17.61
N ALA A 149 -14.51 -17.32 -18.47
CA ALA A 149 -15.82 -16.69 -18.60
C ALA A 149 -16.82 -17.63 -19.28
N PRO A 150 -18.12 -17.52 -18.98
CA PRO A 150 -19.15 -18.27 -19.69
C PRO A 150 -19.26 -17.80 -21.14
N PRO A 151 -19.91 -18.59 -22.02
CA PRO A 151 -20.23 -18.15 -23.37
C PRO A 151 -20.95 -16.80 -23.36
N GLY A 152 -20.44 -15.85 -24.12
CA GLY A 152 -20.95 -14.49 -24.18
C GLY A 152 -20.41 -13.55 -23.11
N GLY A 153 -19.35 -13.93 -22.37
CA GLY A 153 -18.66 -13.07 -21.39
C GLY A 153 -19.23 -13.11 -19.98
N LEU A 154 -18.61 -12.36 -19.07
CA LEU A 154 -19.07 -12.22 -17.70
C LEU A 154 -20.45 -11.53 -17.63
N ARG A 155 -21.17 -11.77 -16.54
CA ARG A 155 -22.51 -11.22 -16.33
C ARG A 155 -22.54 -10.47 -15.00
N GLY A 156 -23.12 -9.27 -15.02
CA GLY A 156 -23.41 -8.48 -13.84
C GLY A 156 -24.35 -9.22 -12.88
N GLY A 157 -24.31 -8.80 -11.63
CA GLY A 157 -25.13 -9.36 -10.54
C GLY A 157 -24.71 -8.79 -9.19
N ARG A 158 -25.28 -9.33 -8.11
CA ARG A 158 -24.87 -8.96 -6.74
C ARG A 158 -23.62 -9.74 -6.34
N VAL A 159 -22.61 -9.03 -5.89
CA VAL A 159 -21.31 -9.57 -5.48
C VAL A 159 -21.01 -9.13 -4.06
N PHE A 160 -20.99 -10.07 -3.11
CA PHE A 160 -20.65 -9.79 -1.72
C PHE A 160 -19.17 -10.11 -1.44
N LEU A 161 -18.35 -9.09 -1.13
CA LEU A 161 -16.91 -9.21 -0.91
C LEU A 161 -16.47 -9.20 0.57
N GLY A 162 -17.43 -9.27 1.49
CA GLY A 162 -17.11 -9.33 2.91
C GLY A 162 -16.38 -10.61 3.31
N SER A 163 -15.44 -10.46 4.24
CA SER A 163 -14.69 -11.54 4.89
C SER A 163 -14.63 -11.34 6.42
N ALA A 164 -14.08 -12.32 7.14
CA ALA A 164 -13.88 -12.21 8.59
C ALA A 164 -12.96 -11.04 8.98
N ASN A 165 -12.07 -10.62 8.08
CA ASN A 165 -11.11 -9.52 8.29
C ASN A 165 -11.57 -8.21 7.63
N GLY A 166 -12.84 -8.11 7.22
CA GLY A 166 -13.38 -6.96 6.48
C GLY A 166 -13.27 -7.10 4.96
N PRO A 167 -13.46 -5.98 4.21
CA PRO A 167 -13.35 -5.93 2.76
C PRO A 167 -11.90 -6.15 2.29
N SER A 168 -11.75 -6.69 1.08
CA SER A 168 -10.44 -6.88 0.45
C SER A 168 -10.20 -5.81 -0.60
N VAL A 169 -9.17 -4.98 -0.41
CA VAL A 169 -8.80 -3.91 -1.37
C VAL A 169 -8.54 -4.49 -2.77
N LEU A 170 -7.58 -5.41 -2.89
CA LEU A 170 -7.25 -6.01 -4.18
C LEU A 170 -8.38 -6.90 -4.73
N GLY A 171 -9.18 -7.52 -3.85
CA GLY A 171 -10.38 -8.26 -4.26
C GLY A 171 -11.42 -7.34 -4.90
N THR A 172 -11.66 -6.17 -4.28
CA THR A 172 -12.53 -5.13 -4.84
C THR A 172 -11.99 -4.63 -6.18
N ALA A 173 -10.69 -4.29 -6.27
CA ALA A 173 -10.07 -3.84 -7.52
C ALA A 173 -10.27 -4.84 -8.66
N ASN A 174 -9.99 -6.13 -8.43
CA ASN A 174 -10.18 -7.17 -9.45
C ASN A 174 -11.62 -7.29 -9.93
N VAL A 175 -12.57 -7.24 -8.99
CA VAL A 175 -14.00 -7.39 -9.34
C VAL A 175 -14.54 -6.15 -10.03
N VAL A 176 -14.13 -4.94 -9.59
CA VAL A 176 -14.48 -3.68 -10.26
C VAL A 176 -14.01 -3.72 -11.71
N MET A 177 -12.72 -4.03 -11.95
CA MET A 177 -12.17 -4.13 -13.31
C MET A 177 -12.88 -5.18 -14.15
N ALA A 178 -13.15 -6.37 -13.59
CA ALA A 178 -13.86 -7.43 -14.32
C ALA A 178 -15.30 -7.06 -14.66
N ALA A 179 -15.97 -6.25 -13.81
CA ALA A 179 -17.35 -5.85 -13.98
C ALA A 179 -17.56 -4.77 -15.04
N THR A 180 -16.51 -3.98 -15.38
CA THR A 180 -16.62 -2.88 -16.37
C THR A 180 -17.06 -3.36 -17.75
N LEU A 181 -16.64 -4.55 -18.18
CA LEU A 181 -17.01 -5.16 -19.44
C LEU A 181 -17.99 -6.34 -19.28
N ALA A 182 -18.54 -6.57 -18.07
CA ALA A 182 -19.54 -7.59 -17.84
C ALA A 182 -20.92 -7.14 -18.32
N ARG A 183 -21.73 -8.05 -18.85
CA ARG A 183 -23.08 -7.72 -19.36
C ARG A 183 -24.05 -7.40 -18.24
N GLY A 184 -24.69 -6.24 -18.30
CA GLY A 184 -25.68 -5.78 -17.32
C GLY A 184 -25.05 -5.04 -16.16
N THR A 185 -25.76 -4.96 -15.03
CA THR A 185 -25.34 -4.19 -13.85
C THR A 185 -24.76 -5.09 -12.77
N THR A 186 -23.62 -4.70 -12.23
CA THR A 186 -22.99 -5.35 -11.06
C THR A 186 -23.15 -4.43 -9.84
N THR A 187 -23.62 -4.98 -8.72
CA THR A 187 -23.59 -4.30 -7.42
C THR A 187 -22.65 -5.06 -6.49
N ILE A 188 -21.57 -4.41 -6.11
CA ILE A 188 -20.60 -4.95 -5.14
C ILE A 188 -21.00 -4.47 -3.74
N GLU A 189 -21.19 -5.40 -2.82
CA GLU A 189 -21.49 -5.16 -1.40
C GLU A 189 -20.24 -5.49 -0.57
N GLN A 190 -19.98 -4.75 0.49
CA GLN A 190 -18.75 -4.81 1.28
C GLN A 190 -17.51 -4.58 0.40
N ALA A 191 -17.61 -3.61 -0.49
CA ALA A 191 -16.46 -3.10 -1.24
C ALA A 191 -15.48 -2.40 -0.29
N ALA A 192 -14.21 -2.42 -0.66
CA ALA A 192 -13.19 -1.61 0.00
C ALA A 192 -13.43 -0.11 -0.31
N CYS A 193 -13.31 0.72 0.73
CA CYS A 193 -13.60 2.16 0.65
C CYS A 193 -12.31 3.00 0.57
N GLU A 194 -11.16 2.36 0.48
CA GLU A 194 -9.86 3.00 0.45
C GLU A 194 -9.75 4.00 -0.71
N PRO A 195 -9.08 5.16 -0.51
CA PRO A 195 -8.85 6.14 -1.57
C PRO A 195 -8.23 5.56 -2.84
N GLU A 196 -7.43 4.51 -2.72
CA GLU A 196 -6.81 3.78 -3.82
C GLU A 196 -7.85 3.04 -4.70
N ILE A 197 -8.99 2.66 -4.14
CA ILE A 197 -10.11 2.09 -4.91
C ILE A 197 -10.92 3.18 -5.58
N VAL A 198 -11.08 4.32 -4.94
CA VAL A 198 -11.71 5.51 -5.57
C VAL A 198 -10.90 5.92 -6.79
N ASP A 199 -9.58 6.05 -6.64
CA ASP A 199 -8.64 6.41 -7.71
C ASP A 199 -8.69 5.43 -8.91
N LEU A 200 -8.73 4.13 -8.63
CA LEU A 200 -8.94 3.12 -9.68
C LEU A 200 -10.28 3.32 -10.40
N CYS A 201 -11.37 3.55 -9.65
CA CYS A 201 -12.68 3.77 -10.24
C CYS A 201 -12.71 5.04 -11.10
N ASP A 202 -12.09 6.12 -10.65
CA ASP A 202 -12.00 7.39 -11.37
C ASP A 202 -11.17 7.23 -12.67
N CYS A 203 -10.08 6.45 -12.62
CA CYS A 203 -9.33 6.06 -13.82
C CYS A 203 -10.21 5.27 -14.80
N LEU A 204 -10.94 4.26 -14.32
CA LEU A 204 -11.84 3.48 -15.16
C LEU A 204 -12.99 4.33 -15.75
N VAL A 205 -13.51 5.28 -14.99
CA VAL A 205 -14.51 6.24 -15.49
C VAL A 205 -13.93 7.13 -16.59
N SER A 206 -12.67 7.59 -16.44
CA SER A 206 -11.99 8.34 -17.50
C SER A 206 -11.76 7.48 -18.77
N MET A 207 -11.66 6.16 -18.62
CA MET A 207 -11.61 5.20 -19.73
C MET A 207 -12.99 4.89 -20.33
N GLY A 208 -14.08 5.44 -19.80
CA GLY A 208 -15.44 5.24 -20.29
C GLY A 208 -16.32 4.27 -19.49
N ALA A 209 -15.84 3.76 -18.35
CA ALA A 209 -16.64 2.92 -17.48
C ALA A 209 -17.77 3.72 -16.79
N LYS A 210 -18.87 3.04 -16.46
CA LYS A 210 -20.01 3.60 -15.74
C LYS A 210 -20.00 3.04 -14.31
N ILE A 211 -19.40 3.78 -13.39
CA ILE A 211 -19.23 3.39 -11.98
C ILE A 211 -19.84 4.46 -11.07
N SER A 212 -20.47 4.04 -9.99
CA SER A 212 -20.98 4.93 -8.95
C SER A 212 -20.88 4.26 -7.58
N GLY A 213 -20.80 5.10 -6.50
CA GLY A 213 -20.71 4.61 -5.13
C GLY A 213 -19.28 4.28 -4.68
N GLN A 214 -18.25 4.56 -5.47
CA GLN A 214 -16.85 4.43 -5.05
C GLN A 214 -16.59 5.24 -3.77
N GLY A 215 -15.75 4.70 -2.88
CA GLY A 215 -15.54 5.27 -1.54
C GLY A 215 -16.62 4.88 -0.52
N SER A 216 -17.64 4.13 -0.93
CA SER A 216 -18.63 3.54 -0.04
C SER A 216 -18.57 2.01 -0.07
N PRO A 217 -19.17 1.30 0.91
CA PRO A 217 -19.19 -0.16 0.92
C PRO A 217 -20.08 -0.78 -0.17
N MET A 218 -20.71 0.05 -1.01
CA MET A 218 -21.57 -0.38 -2.12
C MET A 218 -21.18 0.33 -3.40
N ILE A 219 -20.63 -0.40 -4.37
CA ILE A 219 -20.24 0.10 -5.69
C ILE A 219 -21.17 -0.51 -6.74
N THR A 220 -21.72 0.33 -7.62
CA THR A 220 -22.54 -0.10 -8.76
C THR A 220 -21.79 0.18 -10.06
N ILE A 221 -21.76 -0.83 -10.94
CA ILE A 221 -21.05 -0.78 -12.22
C ILE A 221 -22.02 -1.23 -13.31
N GLU A 222 -22.28 -0.38 -14.29
CA GLU A 222 -22.97 -0.76 -15.52
C GLU A 222 -21.92 -1.17 -16.56
N GLY A 223 -21.97 -2.42 -17.00
CA GLY A 223 -21.03 -2.92 -18.00
C GLY A 223 -21.18 -2.19 -19.33
N VAL A 224 -20.03 -1.91 -19.96
CA VAL A 224 -19.93 -1.28 -21.27
C VAL A 224 -19.36 -2.26 -22.28
N ASP A 225 -19.54 -2.01 -23.59
CA ASP A 225 -19.03 -2.88 -24.65
C ASP A 225 -17.51 -2.76 -24.82
N GLU A 226 -16.96 -1.55 -24.59
CA GLU A 226 -15.52 -1.25 -24.72
C GLU A 226 -15.09 -0.13 -23.77
N LEU A 227 -13.79 -0.08 -23.47
CA LEU A 227 -13.12 1.01 -22.78
C LEU A 227 -12.06 1.62 -23.69
N HIS A 228 -11.75 2.90 -23.46
CA HIS A 228 -10.83 3.71 -24.26
C HIS A 228 -9.52 3.99 -23.53
N GLY A 229 -8.53 4.54 -24.24
CA GLY A 229 -7.36 5.15 -23.63
C GLY A 229 -7.72 6.38 -22.80
N ALA A 230 -6.89 6.68 -21.81
CA ALA A 230 -7.09 7.84 -20.95
C ALA A 230 -5.76 8.37 -20.41
N GLU A 231 -5.78 9.58 -19.86
CA GLU A 231 -4.72 10.11 -19.01
C GLU A 231 -5.25 10.22 -17.58
N HIS A 232 -4.47 9.70 -16.62
CA HIS A 232 -4.87 9.68 -15.22
C HIS A 232 -3.70 10.03 -14.29
N PRO A 233 -3.86 11.04 -13.40
CA PRO A 233 -2.89 11.32 -12.35
C PRO A 233 -3.12 10.40 -11.16
N VAL A 234 -2.09 9.70 -10.69
CA VAL A 234 -2.18 8.86 -9.47
C VAL A 234 -2.28 9.74 -8.23
N ILE A 235 -3.17 9.39 -7.32
CA ILE A 235 -3.29 10.09 -6.02
C ILE A 235 -2.00 9.97 -5.20
N PRO A 236 -1.69 10.93 -4.30
CA PRO A 236 -0.56 10.85 -3.38
C PRO A 236 -0.64 9.63 -2.45
N ASP A 237 0.51 9.05 -2.11
CA ASP A 237 0.58 7.90 -1.19
C ASP A 237 0.36 8.34 0.26
N ARG A 238 -0.87 8.10 0.78
CA ARG A 238 -1.21 8.42 2.17
C ARG A 238 -0.37 7.64 3.19
N ILE A 239 0.16 6.48 2.84
CA ILE A 239 0.96 5.67 3.77
C ILE A 239 2.40 6.21 3.83
N GLU A 240 2.95 6.64 2.69
CA GLU A 240 4.22 7.35 2.66
C GLU A 240 4.11 8.69 3.42
N ALA A 241 3.07 9.49 3.15
CA ALA A 241 2.81 10.73 3.87
C ALA A 241 2.71 10.50 5.37
N GLY A 242 1.90 9.53 5.82
CA GLY A 242 1.76 9.18 7.23
C GLY A 242 3.07 8.70 7.87
N THR A 243 3.93 8.02 7.11
CA THR A 243 5.26 7.60 7.58
C THR A 243 6.17 8.80 7.83
N TYR A 244 6.20 9.78 6.93
CA TYR A 244 7.03 10.99 7.12
C TYR A 244 6.48 11.91 8.21
N VAL A 245 5.16 12.04 8.33
CA VAL A 245 4.54 12.75 9.46
C VAL A 245 4.93 12.10 10.80
N LEU A 246 4.84 10.77 10.88
CA LEU A 246 5.24 10.04 12.09
C LEU A 246 6.76 10.11 12.34
N ALA A 247 7.59 10.16 11.30
CA ALA A 247 9.04 10.34 11.45
C ALA A 247 9.36 11.73 12.03
N GLY A 248 8.73 12.80 11.54
CA GLY A 248 8.84 14.15 12.10
C GLY A 248 8.40 14.20 13.55
N ALA A 249 7.25 13.62 13.87
CA ALA A 249 6.72 13.53 15.23
C ALA A 249 7.66 12.75 16.16
N LEU A 250 8.18 11.61 15.71
CA LEU A 250 9.09 10.78 16.51
C LEU A 250 10.45 11.47 16.74
N ALA A 251 10.94 12.25 15.78
CA ALA A 251 12.17 13.01 15.92
C ALA A 251 12.02 14.34 16.70
N GLY A 252 10.78 14.71 17.04
CA GLY A 252 10.49 15.99 17.72
C GLY A 252 10.73 17.22 16.86
N GLY A 253 10.71 17.06 15.53
CA GLY A 253 11.06 18.06 14.56
C GLY A 253 9.87 18.76 13.89
N GLN A 254 10.16 19.83 13.16
CA GLN A 254 9.20 20.52 12.31
C GLN A 254 9.32 20.02 10.87
N VAL A 255 8.48 19.09 10.49
CA VAL A 255 8.48 18.47 9.15
C VAL A 255 7.16 18.75 8.46
N ARG A 256 7.25 19.42 7.31
CA ARG A 256 6.11 19.66 6.41
C ARG A 256 6.10 18.60 5.32
N VAL A 257 5.03 17.81 5.29
CA VAL A 257 4.77 16.78 4.28
C VAL A 257 3.78 17.34 3.27
N GLU A 258 4.26 17.62 2.06
CA GLU A 258 3.47 18.19 0.96
C GLU A 258 2.99 17.10 -0.03
N SER A 259 2.11 17.49 -0.95
CA SER A 259 1.47 16.58 -1.91
C SER A 259 0.84 15.39 -1.20
N CYS A 260 0.00 15.66 -0.21
CA CYS A 260 -0.78 14.65 0.49
C CYS A 260 -2.22 15.13 0.66
N VAL A 261 -3.13 14.21 0.94
CA VAL A 261 -4.53 14.54 1.20
C VAL A 261 -4.82 14.26 2.67
N PRO A 262 -4.86 15.27 3.56
CA PRO A 262 -5.00 15.07 5.00
C PRO A 262 -6.25 14.26 5.38
N THR A 263 -7.34 14.40 4.64
CA THR A 263 -8.58 13.63 4.88
C THR A 263 -8.41 12.13 4.63
N HIS A 264 -7.44 11.70 3.82
CA HIS A 264 -7.09 10.28 3.66
C HIS A 264 -6.37 9.68 4.87
N LEU A 265 -5.91 10.53 5.79
CA LEU A 265 -5.18 10.16 7.01
C LEU A 265 -5.98 10.47 8.30
N GLY A 266 -7.29 10.67 8.20
CA GLY A 266 -8.13 11.09 9.33
C GLY A 266 -7.93 10.24 10.60
N ALA A 267 -7.87 8.91 10.48
CA ALA A 267 -7.64 8.02 11.61
C ALA A 267 -6.25 8.19 12.25
N LEU A 268 -5.20 8.48 11.46
CA LEU A 268 -3.87 8.79 11.97
C LEU A 268 -3.87 10.12 12.73
N LEU A 269 -4.43 11.16 12.13
CA LEU A 269 -4.47 12.52 12.70
C LEU A 269 -5.27 12.55 14.00
N ASP A 270 -6.38 11.80 14.07
CA ASP A 270 -7.16 11.62 15.28
C ASP A 270 -6.32 10.99 16.41
N ARG A 271 -5.57 9.92 16.11
CA ARG A 271 -4.67 9.29 17.09
C ARG A 271 -3.51 10.21 17.51
N MET A 272 -2.94 10.99 16.58
CA MET A 272 -1.92 11.99 16.89
C MET A 272 -2.46 13.06 17.85
N THR A 273 -3.70 13.53 17.64
CA THR A 273 -4.37 14.47 18.54
C THR A 273 -4.53 13.87 19.95
N GLU A 274 -4.99 12.62 20.05
CA GLU A 274 -5.13 11.93 21.35
C GLU A 274 -3.77 11.72 22.04
N ALA A 275 -2.73 11.40 21.25
CA ALA A 275 -1.36 11.26 21.73
C ALA A 275 -0.70 12.61 22.07
N ARG A 276 -1.38 13.74 21.86
CA ARG A 276 -0.87 15.11 22.07
C ARG A 276 0.38 15.43 21.24
N VAL A 277 0.50 14.82 20.08
CA VAL A 277 1.53 15.17 19.08
C VAL A 277 1.06 16.42 18.36
N PRO A 278 1.80 17.55 18.42
CA PRO A 278 1.35 18.79 17.79
C PRO A 278 1.56 18.73 16.27
N TYR A 279 0.55 19.14 15.53
CA TYR A 279 0.58 19.26 14.06
C TYR A 279 -0.45 20.28 13.57
N THR A 280 -0.23 20.76 12.34
CA THR A 280 -1.18 21.57 11.58
C THR A 280 -1.40 20.95 10.19
N THR A 281 -2.52 21.29 9.55
CA THR A 281 -2.86 20.80 8.21
C THR A 281 -3.33 21.94 7.30
N GLY A 282 -3.03 21.81 6.01
CA GLY A 282 -3.63 22.63 4.94
C GLY A 282 -4.47 21.78 4.02
N GLU A 283 -4.65 22.23 2.80
CA GLU A 283 -5.41 21.52 1.78
C GLU A 283 -4.66 20.26 1.28
N ASP A 284 -3.34 20.40 1.05
CA ASP A 284 -2.49 19.38 0.45
C ASP A 284 -1.20 19.09 1.25
N TRP A 285 -1.18 19.43 2.54
CA TRP A 285 -0.03 19.23 3.40
C TRP A 285 -0.41 18.98 4.85
N ILE A 286 0.51 18.32 5.58
CA ILE A 286 0.50 18.11 7.03
C ILE A 286 1.87 18.52 7.55
N GLU A 287 1.92 19.30 8.63
CA GLU A 287 3.16 19.77 9.26
C GLU A 287 3.19 19.42 10.73
N THR A 288 4.22 18.71 11.17
CA THR A 288 4.49 18.50 12.61
C THR A 288 5.13 19.76 13.18
N GLU A 289 4.77 20.11 14.41
CA GLU A 289 5.44 21.19 15.13
C GLU A 289 6.61 20.64 15.94
N ALA A 290 7.68 21.43 16.08
CA ALA A 290 8.82 21.04 16.89
C ALA A 290 8.42 20.95 18.38
N TYR A 291 8.85 19.89 19.04
CA TYR A 291 8.67 19.70 20.49
C TYR A 291 9.78 18.85 21.10
N ASP A 292 10.08 19.08 22.38
CA ASP A 292 11.08 18.29 23.09
C ASP A 292 10.47 16.99 23.63
N LEU A 293 10.84 15.87 23.03
CA LEU A 293 10.41 14.52 23.43
C LEU A 293 10.86 14.16 24.86
N GLY A 294 11.91 14.77 25.38
CA GLY A 294 12.38 14.55 26.74
C GLY A 294 11.52 15.25 27.78
N GLU A 295 11.00 16.43 27.47
CA GLU A 295 10.15 17.24 28.33
C GLU A 295 8.66 16.97 28.12
N ARG A 296 8.27 16.70 26.86
CA ARG A 296 6.88 16.49 26.44
C ARG A 296 6.74 15.23 25.58
N PRO A 297 6.96 14.04 26.15
CA PRO A 297 6.76 12.81 25.38
C PRO A 297 5.30 12.69 24.91
N PRO A 298 5.04 12.06 23.78
CA PRO A 298 3.68 11.73 23.38
C PRO A 298 2.95 10.98 24.50
N ARG A 299 1.66 11.18 24.62
CA ARG A 299 0.83 10.34 25.49
C ARG A 299 0.64 8.97 24.87
N SER A 300 0.79 7.90 25.64
CA SER A 300 0.46 6.56 25.19
C SER A 300 -0.98 6.48 24.70
N THR A 301 -1.15 5.97 23.48
CA THR A 301 -2.44 5.91 22.79
C THR A 301 -2.60 4.59 22.10
N ASP A 302 -3.71 3.90 22.37
CA ASP A 302 -4.04 2.61 21.80
C ASP A 302 -4.51 2.75 20.35
N VAL A 303 -4.15 1.77 19.51
CA VAL A 303 -4.71 1.65 18.17
C VAL A 303 -5.15 0.23 17.88
N THR A 304 -6.22 0.12 17.12
CA THR A 304 -6.67 -1.13 16.50
C THR A 304 -6.76 -0.92 14.99
N THR A 305 -6.10 -1.77 14.22
CA THR A 305 -6.15 -1.67 12.76
C THR A 305 -7.50 -2.09 12.23
N HIS A 306 -8.02 -1.33 11.29
CA HIS A 306 -9.28 -1.57 10.60
C HIS A 306 -9.17 -1.18 9.13
N ALA A 307 -10.10 -1.71 8.30
CA ALA A 307 -10.32 -1.21 6.96
C ALA A 307 -10.65 0.28 6.99
N TYR A 308 -10.33 0.98 5.91
CA TYR A 308 -10.59 2.41 5.76
C TYR A 308 -12.09 2.74 5.99
N PRO A 309 -12.41 3.82 6.71
CA PRO A 309 -11.54 4.90 7.19
C PRO A 309 -10.89 4.66 8.58
N GLY A 310 -10.82 3.43 9.07
CA GLY A 310 -10.15 3.10 10.32
C GLY A 310 -8.62 3.20 10.22
N PHE A 311 -7.92 2.92 11.33
CA PHE A 311 -6.45 3.02 11.38
C PHE A 311 -5.81 1.97 10.47
N PRO A 312 -4.98 2.39 9.48
CA PRO A 312 -4.47 1.48 8.47
C PRO A 312 -3.40 0.53 9.03
N THR A 313 -3.49 -0.76 8.70
CA THR A 313 -2.47 -1.75 9.04
C THR A 313 -1.08 -1.37 8.49
N ASP A 314 -1.01 -0.60 7.40
CA ASP A 314 0.23 -0.14 6.77
C ASP A 314 0.96 0.97 7.57
N LEU A 315 0.32 1.59 8.57
CA LEU A 315 0.93 2.53 9.52
C LEU A 315 1.09 1.96 10.94
N GLN A 316 0.71 0.70 11.16
CA GLN A 316 0.74 0.06 12.48
C GLN A 316 2.17 -0.01 13.06
N ALA A 317 3.16 -0.41 12.27
CA ALA A 317 4.55 -0.51 12.72
C ALA A 317 5.18 0.87 13.00
N GLN A 318 4.88 1.87 12.17
CA GLN A 318 5.33 3.25 12.33
C GLN A 318 4.71 3.89 13.59
N TRP A 319 3.41 3.64 13.83
CA TRP A 319 2.76 4.06 15.07
C TRP A 319 3.39 3.39 16.29
N MET A 320 3.72 2.10 16.20
CA MET A 320 4.44 1.40 17.27
C MET A 320 5.78 2.05 17.56
N ALA A 321 6.55 2.42 16.53
CA ALA A 321 7.82 3.12 16.70
C ALA A 321 7.64 4.45 17.47
N LEU A 322 6.60 5.25 17.16
CA LEU A 322 6.27 6.47 17.91
C LEU A 322 5.93 6.14 19.38
N MET A 323 5.11 5.13 19.63
CA MET A 323 4.70 4.74 20.97
C MET A 323 5.84 4.19 21.85
N THR A 324 6.97 3.75 21.25
CA THR A 324 8.17 3.40 22.02
C THR A 324 8.74 4.59 22.81
N ARG A 325 8.43 5.82 22.40
CA ARG A 325 8.87 7.07 23.04
C ARG A 325 7.75 7.79 23.80
N ALA A 326 6.56 7.19 23.88
CA ALA A 326 5.40 7.76 24.56
C ALA A 326 5.48 7.54 26.09
N GLU A 327 4.80 8.40 26.86
CA GLU A 327 4.65 8.21 28.31
C GLU A 327 3.55 7.18 28.61
N GLY A 328 3.89 6.08 29.28
CA GLY A 328 2.93 5.08 29.74
C GLY A 328 2.93 3.79 28.93
N LEU A 329 1.77 3.18 28.75
CA LEU A 329 1.55 1.93 28.04
C LEU A 329 0.55 2.14 26.90
N SER A 330 0.88 1.64 25.72
CA SER A 330 -0.03 1.58 24.57
C SER A 330 -0.31 0.13 24.19
N ILE A 331 -1.53 -0.15 23.75
CA ILE A 331 -1.94 -1.45 23.19
C ILE A 331 -2.18 -1.28 21.70
N ILE A 332 -1.41 -1.99 20.91
CA ILE A 332 -1.55 -2.00 19.45
C ILE A 332 -2.13 -3.34 19.04
N THR A 333 -3.36 -3.32 18.49
CA THR A 333 -4.09 -4.52 18.07
C THR A 333 -4.15 -4.58 16.55
N GLU A 334 -3.69 -5.70 15.97
CA GLU A 334 -3.73 -5.95 14.52
C GLU A 334 -4.88 -6.88 14.18
N ARG A 335 -5.86 -6.40 13.40
CA ARG A 335 -7.04 -7.17 12.99
C ARG A 335 -7.09 -7.52 11.51
N ILE A 336 -6.25 -6.87 10.69
CA ILE A 336 -6.21 -7.10 9.25
C ILE A 336 -5.25 -8.25 8.92
N PHE A 337 -4.04 -8.23 9.52
CA PHE A 337 -3.01 -9.25 9.33
C PHE A 337 -2.44 -9.70 10.68
N SER A 338 -3.06 -10.69 11.31
CA SER A 338 -2.77 -11.16 12.68
C SER A 338 -1.31 -11.45 12.98
N ASP A 339 -0.50 -11.78 11.97
CA ASP A 339 0.91 -12.13 12.11
C ASP A 339 1.89 -11.05 11.66
N ARG A 340 1.41 -9.81 11.45
CA ARG A 340 2.23 -8.67 11.00
C ARG A 340 3.03 -8.06 12.16
N TRP A 341 3.95 -8.84 12.75
CA TRP A 341 4.71 -8.45 13.94
C TRP A 341 6.22 -8.61 13.79
N MET A 342 6.75 -8.73 12.58
CA MET A 342 8.17 -8.97 12.32
C MET A 342 9.08 -7.81 12.75
N HIS A 343 8.54 -6.60 12.88
CA HIS A 343 9.25 -5.43 13.41
C HIS A 343 9.42 -5.46 14.93
N VAL A 344 8.61 -6.24 15.66
CA VAL A 344 8.64 -6.27 17.13
C VAL A 344 10.00 -6.70 17.65
N PRO A 345 10.55 -7.89 17.31
CA PRO A 345 11.87 -8.31 17.80
C PRO A 345 12.99 -7.36 17.36
N GLU A 346 12.86 -6.71 16.21
CA GLU A 346 13.87 -5.77 15.74
C GLU A 346 13.81 -4.42 16.48
N LEU A 347 12.62 -3.93 16.84
CA LEU A 347 12.48 -2.77 17.74
C LEU A 347 12.99 -3.10 19.15
N GLU A 348 12.80 -4.32 19.66
CA GLU A 348 13.36 -4.77 20.94
C GLU A 348 14.91 -4.75 20.90
N ARG A 349 15.54 -5.06 19.76
CA ARG A 349 16.99 -4.91 19.56
C ARG A 349 17.47 -3.46 19.70
N LEU A 350 16.62 -2.49 19.35
CA LEU A 350 16.86 -1.06 19.56
C LEU A 350 16.54 -0.61 20.99
N GLY A 351 16.19 -1.54 21.91
CA GLY A 351 15.89 -1.23 23.31
C GLY A 351 14.43 -0.91 23.60
N ALA A 352 13.52 -1.07 22.65
CA ALA A 352 12.09 -0.91 22.90
C ALA A 352 11.57 -1.98 23.87
N GLN A 353 10.63 -1.61 24.75
CA GLN A 353 9.99 -2.53 25.69
C GLN A 353 8.63 -2.96 25.13
N LEU A 354 8.62 -4.11 24.49
CA LEU A 354 7.46 -4.65 23.79
C LEU A 354 7.06 -6.00 24.37
N ARG A 355 5.76 -6.30 24.37
CA ARG A 355 5.27 -7.62 24.76
C ARG A 355 4.11 -8.02 23.87
N ARG A 356 4.35 -9.00 22.99
CA ARG A 356 3.30 -9.56 22.12
C ARG A 356 2.36 -10.45 22.93
N GLN A 357 1.05 -10.29 22.69
CA GLN A 357 -0.04 -11.12 23.22
C GLN A 357 -1.04 -11.41 22.12
N ASN A 358 -0.97 -12.57 21.52
CA ASN A 358 -1.84 -12.96 20.38
C ASN A 358 -1.78 -11.93 19.23
N THR A 359 -2.90 -11.24 18.99
CA THR A 359 -3.08 -10.23 17.94
C THR A 359 -2.81 -8.79 18.44
N ALA A 360 -2.19 -8.64 19.60
CA ALA A 360 -1.85 -7.34 20.18
C ALA A 360 -0.41 -7.30 20.67
N VAL A 361 0.15 -6.10 20.72
CA VAL A 361 1.43 -5.80 21.37
C VAL A 361 1.22 -4.69 22.37
N VAL A 362 1.67 -4.94 23.61
CA VAL A 362 1.78 -3.91 24.64
C VAL A 362 3.14 -3.23 24.46
N VAL A 363 3.11 -1.92 24.27
CA VAL A 363 4.29 -1.06 24.12
C VAL A 363 4.44 -0.25 25.39
N ARG A 364 5.56 -0.40 26.08
CA ARG A 364 5.94 0.50 27.18
C ARG A 364 6.91 1.54 26.64
N GLY A 365 6.57 2.81 26.77
CA GLY A 365 7.45 3.89 26.35
C GLY A 365 8.76 3.90 27.12
N THR A 366 9.84 4.25 26.42
CA THR A 366 11.20 4.37 26.96
C THR A 366 11.74 5.78 26.72
N ARG A 367 12.65 6.22 27.59
CA ARG A 367 13.29 7.53 27.41
C ARG A 367 14.22 7.60 26.21
N GLU A 368 14.82 6.47 25.85
CA GLU A 368 15.86 6.40 24.82
C GLU A 368 15.82 5.05 24.12
N LEU A 369 16.07 5.04 22.83
CA LEU A 369 16.40 3.86 22.04
C LEU A 369 17.91 3.86 21.78
N SER A 370 18.51 2.70 21.55
CA SER A 370 19.93 2.53 21.23
C SER A 370 20.11 1.96 19.84
N GLY A 371 21.05 2.51 19.08
CA GLY A 371 21.41 2.02 17.75
C GLY A 371 21.93 0.58 17.81
N ALA A 372 21.53 -0.23 16.86
CA ALA A 372 21.95 -1.62 16.69
C ALA A 372 21.77 -2.08 15.24
N PRO A 373 22.44 -3.17 14.79
CA PRO A 373 22.09 -3.83 13.55
C PRO A 373 20.70 -4.46 13.63
N VAL A 374 19.84 -4.18 12.65
CA VAL A 374 18.46 -4.70 12.54
C VAL A 374 18.17 -5.18 11.12
N MET A 375 17.21 -6.09 10.99
CA MET A 375 16.87 -6.73 9.74
C MET A 375 15.51 -6.26 9.22
N ALA A 376 15.50 -5.60 8.06
CA ALA A 376 14.27 -5.35 7.32
C ALA A 376 13.62 -6.69 6.91
N SER A 377 12.35 -6.85 7.19
CA SER A 377 11.61 -8.11 6.97
C SER A 377 10.44 -7.95 5.99
N ASP A 378 9.83 -6.79 5.98
CA ASP A 378 8.81 -6.36 5.03
C ASP A 378 8.86 -4.85 4.87
N LEU A 379 8.16 -4.33 3.86
CA LEU A 379 8.13 -2.92 3.49
C LEU A 379 7.83 -1.96 4.66
N ARG A 380 6.80 -2.23 5.45
CA ARG A 380 6.31 -1.31 6.50
C ARG A 380 7.07 -1.48 7.83
N ALA A 381 7.41 -2.72 8.16
CA ALA A 381 8.33 -3.01 9.26
C ALA A 381 9.66 -2.28 9.06
N SER A 382 10.20 -2.31 7.85
CA SER A 382 11.46 -1.65 7.51
C SER A 382 11.41 -0.13 7.71
N ALA A 383 10.33 0.52 7.28
CA ALA A 383 10.15 1.96 7.49
C ALA A 383 10.09 2.31 8.99
N ALA A 384 9.43 1.50 9.81
CA ALA A 384 9.39 1.71 11.26
C ALA A 384 10.78 1.57 11.91
N LEU A 385 11.63 0.65 11.41
CA LEU A 385 13.01 0.50 11.88
C LEU A 385 13.88 1.70 11.47
N VAL A 386 13.70 2.22 10.26
CA VAL A 386 14.36 3.47 9.85
C VAL A 386 13.97 4.60 10.79
N MET A 387 12.67 4.79 11.05
CA MET A 387 12.18 5.83 11.96
C MET A 387 12.74 5.68 13.37
N ALA A 388 12.77 4.46 13.91
CA ALA A 388 13.35 4.20 15.23
C ALA A 388 14.85 4.49 15.26
N GLY A 389 15.57 4.16 14.16
CA GLY A 389 16.99 4.46 14.00
C GLY A 389 17.28 5.98 14.00
N LEU A 390 16.39 6.81 13.43
CA LEU A 390 16.55 8.27 13.40
C LEU A 390 16.62 8.90 14.80
N VAL A 391 16.04 8.25 15.81
CA VAL A 391 15.99 8.76 17.19
C VAL A 391 16.80 7.92 18.17
N ALA A 392 17.34 6.80 17.74
CA ALA A 392 18.17 5.94 18.57
C ALA A 392 19.54 6.58 18.81
N ARG A 393 20.08 6.42 20.02
CA ARG A 393 21.43 6.90 20.33
C ARG A 393 22.48 6.00 19.71
N GLY A 394 23.41 6.59 18.95
CA GLY A 394 24.46 5.88 18.23
C GLY A 394 24.05 5.52 16.81
N THR A 395 24.64 4.46 16.28
CA THR A 395 24.46 4.04 14.88
C THR A 395 23.51 2.86 14.78
N THR A 396 22.53 2.96 13.89
CA THR A 396 21.64 1.86 13.50
C THR A 396 21.98 1.41 12.09
N GLU A 397 22.15 0.11 11.89
CA GLU A 397 22.34 -0.51 10.57
C GLU A 397 21.08 -1.26 10.19
N VAL A 398 20.40 -0.83 9.13
CA VAL A 398 19.21 -1.53 8.61
C VAL A 398 19.62 -2.35 7.40
N HIS A 399 19.62 -3.67 7.54
CA HIS A 399 19.95 -4.62 6.48
C HIS A 399 18.73 -4.99 5.63
N ARG A 400 18.97 -5.60 4.44
CA ARG A 400 17.93 -6.03 3.47
C ARG A 400 17.05 -4.88 2.97
N VAL A 401 17.67 -3.78 2.58
CA VAL A 401 17.01 -2.53 2.15
C VAL A 401 16.06 -2.72 0.96
N TYR A 402 16.26 -3.76 0.15
CA TYR A 402 15.35 -4.10 -0.95
C TYR A 402 13.87 -4.25 -0.54
N HIS A 403 13.59 -4.47 0.74
CA HIS A 403 12.21 -4.44 1.24
C HIS A 403 11.64 -3.02 1.27
N ILE A 404 12.48 -2.03 1.57
CA ILE A 404 12.10 -0.60 1.63
C ILE A 404 11.84 -0.08 0.21
N ASP A 405 12.69 -0.44 -0.75
CA ASP A 405 12.65 0.01 -2.15
C ASP A 405 11.37 -0.44 -2.89
N ARG A 406 10.61 -1.35 -2.29
CA ARG A 406 9.31 -1.75 -2.80
C ARG A 406 8.21 -0.70 -2.62
N GLY A 407 8.38 0.27 -1.75
CA GLY A 407 7.31 1.22 -1.43
C GLY A 407 7.75 2.58 -0.93
N TYR A 408 9.04 2.86 -0.90
CA TYR A 408 9.61 4.18 -0.65
C TYR A 408 10.70 4.46 -1.68
N GLU A 409 10.51 5.51 -2.43
CA GLU A 409 11.47 5.94 -3.46
C GLU A 409 12.60 6.71 -2.78
N ALA A 410 13.85 6.17 -2.83
CA ALA A 410 15.05 6.79 -2.28
C ALA A 410 14.84 7.39 -0.87
N ILE A 411 14.31 6.59 0.07
CA ILE A 411 13.93 7.07 1.41
C ILE A 411 15.07 7.77 2.13
N GLU A 412 16.32 7.31 1.92
CA GLU A 412 17.52 7.91 2.49
C GLU A 412 17.75 9.34 1.99
N GLU A 413 17.62 9.57 0.69
CA GLU A 413 17.82 10.91 0.09
C GLU A 413 16.73 11.88 0.56
N ARG A 414 15.49 11.42 0.62
CA ARG A 414 14.35 12.21 1.10
C ARG A 414 14.48 12.59 2.56
N LEU A 415 14.91 11.67 3.41
CA LEU A 415 15.15 11.93 4.82
C LEU A 415 16.40 12.82 5.03
N GLN A 416 17.45 12.65 4.22
CA GLN A 416 18.60 13.57 4.21
C GLN A 416 18.16 15.01 3.90
N GLY A 417 17.22 15.18 2.96
CA GLY A 417 16.68 16.49 2.58
C GLY A 417 16.02 17.25 3.74
N ILE A 418 15.63 16.56 4.81
CA ILE A 418 15.06 17.13 6.03
C ILE A 418 15.97 16.95 7.26
N GLY A 419 17.29 16.76 7.05
CA GLY A 419 18.30 16.78 8.10
C GLY A 419 18.69 15.44 8.72
N ALA A 420 18.15 14.31 8.25
CA ALA A 420 18.55 13.00 8.75
C ALA A 420 20.00 12.67 8.39
N ALA A 421 20.74 12.13 9.35
CA ALA A 421 22.06 11.55 9.09
C ALA A 421 21.91 10.06 8.72
N ILE A 422 21.55 9.82 7.49
CA ILE A 422 21.28 8.48 6.92
C ILE A 422 22.05 8.35 5.60
N ARG A 423 22.57 7.17 5.29
CA ARG A 423 23.19 6.86 4.00
C ARG A 423 23.02 5.41 3.63
N ARG A 424 23.05 5.14 2.33
CA ARG A 424 23.05 3.78 1.78
C ARG A 424 24.49 3.33 1.54
N GLU A 425 24.81 2.10 1.96
CA GLU A 425 26.10 1.44 1.73
C GLU A 425 25.88 0.05 1.13
N ALA A 426 26.75 -0.35 0.21
CA ALA A 426 26.80 -1.73 -0.26
C ALA A 426 27.39 -2.65 0.83
N GLU A 427 26.78 -3.84 1.03
CA GLU A 427 27.33 -4.90 1.88
C GLU A 427 28.41 -5.72 1.18
#